data_5c95274e9f98871d0ce81f00f2f5db53
#
_entry.id   5c95274e9f98871d0ce81f00f2f5db53
#
_cell.length_a   1.000
_cell.length_b   1.000
_cell.length_c   1.000
_cell.angle_alpha   90.00
_cell.angle_beta   90.00
_cell.angle_gamma   90.00
#
_symmetry.space_group_name_H-M   'P 1'
#
loop_
_entity.id
_entity.type
_entity.pdbx_description
1 polymer ?
#
loop_
_entity_poly.entity_id
_entity_poly.type
_entity_poly.pdbx_seq_one_letter_code
_entity_poly.pdbx_strand_id
1 'polypeptide(L)'
;MKSIAALHDVVTPWSDGLQPSNAELEAIEVELPLILAERDLLDAEIMTLDRTPTEVDVQRLRRACRRVLAARTALENRAAHLPSSGGAA
;
A
#
# COMPACT_ATOMS: atom_id res chain seq x y z
N MET A 1 23.57 -26.80 0.12
CA MET A 1 22.21 -27.19 0.45
C MET A 1 21.80 -26.72 1.81
N LYS A 2 22.65 -26.82 2.78
CA LYS A 2 22.30 -26.39 4.11
C LYS A 2 21.98 -24.91 4.16
N SER A 3 22.66 -24.13 3.33
CA SER A 3 22.40 -22.70 3.34
C SER A 3 20.99 -22.38 2.87
N ILE A 4 20.46 -23.18 1.99
CA ILE A 4 19.10 -22.97 1.51
C ILE A 4 18.10 -23.24 2.62
N ALA A 5 18.34 -24.28 3.39
CA ALA A 5 17.44 -24.59 4.49
C ALA A 5 17.48 -23.49 5.55
N ALA A 6 18.67 -22.99 5.83
CA ALA A 6 18.81 -21.92 6.80
C ALA A 6 18.08 -20.66 6.33
N LEU A 7 18.21 -20.34 5.03
CA LEU A 7 17.50 -19.19 4.49
C LEU A 7 15.99 -19.37 4.58
N HIS A 8 15.55 -20.57 4.33
CA HIS A 8 14.13 -20.84 4.39
C HIS A 8 13.60 -20.59 5.79
N ASP A 9 14.33 -21.04 6.78
CA ASP A 9 13.91 -20.84 8.16
C ASP A 9 13.90 -19.36 8.52
N VAL A 10 14.84 -18.61 7.99
CA VAL A 10 14.89 -17.18 8.27
C VAL A 10 13.76 -16.46 7.56
N VAL A 11 13.39 -16.92 6.36
CA VAL A 11 12.40 -16.24 5.56
C VAL A 11 10.99 -16.44 6.10
N THR A 12 10.74 -17.45 6.90
CA THR A 12 9.38 -17.70 7.36
C THR A 12 9.29 -17.61 8.87
N PRO A 13 9.64 -16.49 9.46
CA PRO A 13 9.50 -16.35 10.90
C PRO A 13 8.06 -16.32 11.38
N TRP A 14 7.14 -16.10 10.46
CA TRP A 14 5.73 -16.06 10.83
C TRP A 14 5.26 -17.36 11.43
N SER A 15 5.84 -18.45 11.02
CA SER A 15 5.42 -19.74 11.53
C SER A 15 5.72 -19.89 13.01
N ASP A 16 6.50 -18.98 13.55
CA ASP A 16 6.84 -19.04 14.96
C ASP A 16 5.89 -18.21 15.82
N GLY A 17 4.74 -17.88 15.31
CA GLY A 17 3.79 -17.11 16.11
C GLY A 17 3.92 -15.62 15.97
N LEU A 18 4.73 -15.17 15.04
CA LEU A 18 4.89 -13.75 14.80
C LEU A 18 3.85 -13.22 13.81
N GLN A 19 2.75 -13.90 13.71
CA GLN A 19 1.71 -13.47 12.80
C GLN A 19 1.08 -12.17 13.27
N PRO A 20 0.68 -11.30 12.34
CA PRO A 20 0.03 -10.06 12.72
C PRO A 20 -1.26 -10.33 13.49
N SER A 21 -1.57 -9.48 14.40
CA SER A 21 -2.82 -9.55 15.12
C SER A 21 -3.96 -9.14 14.19
N ASN A 22 -5.19 -9.38 14.62
CA ASN A 22 -6.34 -8.95 13.84
C ASN A 22 -6.34 -7.44 13.64
N ALA A 23 -5.95 -6.70 14.67
CA ALA A 23 -5.89 -5.25 14.56
C ALA A 23 -4.85 -4.82 13.53
N GLU A 24 -3.72 -5.49 13.50
CA GLU A 24 -2.69 -5.20 12.51
C GLU A 24 -3.14 -5.54 11.10
N LEU A 25 -3.84 -6.66 10.95
CA LEU A 25 -4.36 -7.04 9.64
C LEU A 25 -5.40 -6.04 9.15
N GLU A 26 -6.26 -5.57 10.05
CA GLU A 26 -7.24 -4.56 9.69
C GLU A 26 -6.56 -3.26 9.27
N ALA A 27 -5.51 -2.87 9.97
CA ALA A 27 -4.76 -1.67 9.61
C ALA A 27 -4.15 -1.82 8.22
N ILE A 28 -3.61 -2.98 7.90
CA ILE A 28 -3.06 -3.24 6.58
C ILE A 28 -4.16 -3.17 5.53
N GLU A 29 -5.31 -3.76 5.81
CA GLU A 29 -6.42 -3.72 4.85
C GLU A 29 -6.90 -2.30 4.58
N VAL A 30 -6.90 -1.47 5.60
CA VAL A 30 -7.32 -0.08 5.45
C VAL A 30 -6.32 0.71 4.61
N GLU A 31 -5.04 0.41 4.74
CA GLU A 31 -4.01 1.13 4.00
C GLU A 31 -3.76 0.56 2.61
N LEU A 32 -4.20 -0.65 2.36
CA LEU A 32 -3.91 -1.31 1.10
C LEU A 32 -4.35 -0.53 -0.14
N PRO A 33 -5.54 0.08 -0.16
CA PRO A 33 -5.93 0.85 -1.34
C PRO A 33 -4.94 1.98 -1.67
N LEU A 34 -4.40 2.64 -0.66
CA LEU A 34 -3.42 3.69 -0.88
C LEU A 34 -2.12 3.11 -1.43
N ILE A 35 -1.67 2.01 -0.86
CA ILE A 35 -0.45 1.35 -1.32
C ILE A 35 -0.57 0.92 -2.78
N LEU A 36 -1.71 0.34 -3.13
CA LEU A 36 -1.93 -0.10 -4.51
C LEU A 36 -2.02 1.08 -5.47
N ALA A 37 -2.66 2.16 -5.04
CA ALA A 37 -2.75 3.36 -5.87
C ALA A 37 -1.38 3.99 -6.09
N GLU A 38 -0.55 4.03 -5.06
CA GLU A 38 0.81 4.55 -5.18
C GLU A 38 1.66 3.69 -6.09
N ARG A 39 1.49 2.38 -6.01
CA ARG A 39 2.19 1.47 -6.90
C ARG A 39 1.78 1.72 -8.36
N ASP A 40 0.50 1.90 -8.61
CA ASP A 40 0.02 2.16 -9.96
C ASP A 40 0.57 3.48 -10.50
N LEU A 41 0.67 4.48 -9.65
CA LEU A 41 1.26 5.75 -10.04
C LEU A 41 2.73 5.59 -10.41
N LEU A 42 3.47 4.85 -9.62
CA LEU A 42 4.87 4.58 -9.93
C LEU A 42 5.02 3.82 -11.23
N ASP A 43 4.18 2.84 -11.47
CA ASP A 43 4.22 2.09 -12.72
C ASP A 43 3.96 3.01 -13.92
N ALA A 44 2.98 3.90 -13.78
CA ALA A 44 2.67 4.84 -14.85
C ALA A 44 3.85 5.79 -15.11
N GLU A 45 4.51 6.24 -14.06
CA GLU A 45 5.68 7.10 -14.19
C GLU A 45 6.84 6.37 -14.85
N ILE A 46 7.07 5.13 -14.43
CA ILE A 46 8.17 4.34 -14.99
C ILE A 46 7.95 4.12 -16.49
N MET A 47 6.72 3.91 -16.91
CA MET A 47 6.44 3.67 -18.30
C MET A 47 6.75 4.86 -19.20
N THR A 48 6.85 6.05 -18.63
CA THR A 48 7.11 7.24 -19.42
C THR A 48 8.55 7.72 -19.33
N LEU A 49 9.39 7.03 -18.56
CA LEU A 49 10.77 7.50 -18.38
C LEU A 49 11.62 7.42 -19.63
N ASP A 50 11.37 6.44 -20.47
CA ASP A 50 12.23 6.19 -21.61
C ASP A 50 11.73 6.84 -22.89
N ARG A 51 10.66 7.60 -22.84
CA ARG A 51 10.09 8.16 -24.06
C ARG A 51 9.28 9.40 -23.71
N THR A 52 9.00 10.16 -24.77
CA THR A 52 8.13 11.32 -24.60
C THR A 52 6.72 10.84 -24.27
N PRO A 53 6.11 11.33 -23.22
CA PRO A 53 4.77 10.90 -22.85
C PRO A 53 3.77 11.23 -23.95
N THR A 54 2.90 10.27 -24.25
CA THR A 54 1.81 10.50 -25.17
C THR A 54 0.64 11.06 -24.38
N GLU A 55 -0.40 11.49 -25.08
CA GLU A 55 -1.59 11.97 -24.41
C GLU A 55 -2.23 10.89 -23.54
N VAL A 56 -2.18 9.66 -24.01
CA VAL A 56 -2.69 8.54 -23.21
C VAL A 56 -1.88 8.39 -21.93
N ASP A 57 -0.57 8.54 -22.03
CA ASP A 57 0.28 8.45 -20.84
C ASP A 57 -0.05 9.55 -19.85
N VAL A 58 -0.27 10.76 -20.32
CA VAL A 58 -0.62 11.89 -19.47
C VAL A 58 -1.95 11.62 -18.76
N GLN A 59 -2.93 11.11 -19.50
CA GLN A 59 -4.22 10.80 -18.91
C GLN A 59 -4.10 9.69 -17.86
N ARG A 60 -3.27 8.71 -18.15
CA ARG A 60 -3.04 7.61 -17.21
C ARG A 60 -2.40 8.12 -15.92
N LEU A 61 -1.42 8.98 -16.05
CA LEU A 61 -0.78 9.60 -14.90
C LEU A 61 -1.76 10.42 -14.07
N ARG A 62 -2.58 11.22 -14.74
CA ARG A 62 -3.57 12.03 -14.02
C ARG A 62 -4.57 11.16 -13.28
N ARG A 63 -4.98 10.07 -13.91
CA ARG A 63 -5.92 9.15 -13.28
C ARG A 63 -5.29 8.48 -12.08
N ALA A 64 -4.03 8.08 -12.20
CA ALA A 64 -3.32 7.45 -11.10
C ALA A 64 -3.12 8.44 -9.95
N CYS A 65 -2.79 9.68 -10.25
CA CYS A 65 -2.66 10.71 -9.24
C CYS A 65 -3.98 10.93 -8.50
N ARG A 66 -5.08 10.97 -9.22
CA ARG A 66 -6.39 11.16 -8.59
C ARG A 66 -6.73 9.98 -7.69
N ARG A 67 -6.37 8.78 -8.08
CA ARG A 67 -6.60 7.61 -7.23
C ARG A 67 -5.81 7.69 -5.94
N VAL A 68 -4.56 8.13 -6.02
CA VAL A 68 -3.75 8.30 -4.82
C VAL A 68 -4.37 9.34 -3.90
N LEU A 69 -4.78 10.48 -4.46
CA LEU A 69 -5.39 11.52 -3.65
C LEU A 69 -6.69 11.05 -3.03
N ALA A 70 -7.51 10.34 -3.80
CA ALA A 70 -8.77 9.81 -3.28
C ALA A 70 -8.51 8.78 -2.18
N ALA A 71 -7.53 7.93 -2.36
CA ALA A 71 -7.22 6.94 -1.35
C ALA A 71 -6.69 7.58 -0.07
N ARG A 72 -5.86 8.61 -0.20
CA ARG A 72 -5.37 9.34 0.97
C ARG A 72 -6.52 10.03 1.71
N THR A 73 -7.41 10.67 0.96
CA THR A 73 -8.54 11.34 1.58
C THR A 73 -9.43 10.34 2.29
N ALA A 74 -9.68 9.19 1.68
CA ALA A 74 -10.51 8.17 2.30
C ALA A 74 -9.85 7.65 3.58
N LEU A 75 -8.55 7.47 3.56
CA LEU A 75 -7.83 7.00 4.73
C LEU A 75 -7.87 8.02 5.85
N GLU A 76 -7.68 9.28 5.52
CA GLU A 76 -7.75 10.36 6.49
C GLU A 76 -9.14 10.50 7.08
N ASN A 77 -10.16 10.41 6.24
CA ASN A 77 -11.53 10.48 6.72
C ASN A 77 -11.85 9.30 7.63
N ARG A 78 -11.36 8.13 7.27
CA ARG A 78 -11.59 6.97 8.12
C ARG A 78 -10.91 7.15 9.47
N ALA A 79 -9.70 7.65 9.49
CA ALA A 79 -8.98 7.90 10.72
C ALA A 79 -9.71 8.94 11.57
N ALA A 80 -10.25 9.96 10.93
CA ALA A 80 -10.96 11.00 11.64
C ALA A 80 -12.26 10.49 12.25
N HIS A 81 -12.84 9.46 11.65
CA HIS A 81 -14.11 8.93 12.16
C HIS A 81 -13.93 7.75 13.11
N LEU A 82 -12.70 7.37 13.36
CA LEU A 82 -12.51 6.27 14.28
C LEU A 82 -12.86 6.75 15.66
N PRO A 83 -13.59 5.97 16.34
CA PRO A 83 -14.00 6.35 17.65
C PRO A 83 -12.92 6.14 18.63
N SER A 84 -11.90 6.07 18.33
CA SER A 84 -11.00 5.84 19.21
C SER A 84 -10.98 6.55 20.29
N SER A 85 -11.28 6.75 20.31
CA SER A 85 -10.99 7.47 20.78
C SER A 85 -11.22 7.78 21.96
N GLY A 86 -10.56 7.17 22.49
CA GLY A 86 -10.48 7.55 23.64
C GLY A 86 -10.60 8.93 23.73
N GLY A 87 -10.05 9.42 22.83
CA GLY A 87 -10.11 10.81 22.77
C GLY A 87 -11.48 11.29 22.89
N ALA A 88 -12.32 10.55 22.39
CA ALA A 88 -13.66 10.99 22.35
C ALA A 88 -14.20 11.29 23.71
N ALA A 89 -13.66 10.75 24.64
CA ALA A 89 -14.21 10.97 25.96
C ALA A 89 -14.15 12.44 26.40
#